data_e6f03f9d32a987217d6e6c095eec22ee
#
_entry.id   e6f03f9d32a987217d6e6c095eec22ee
#
_cell.length_a   1.000
_cell.length_b   1.000
_cell.length_c   1.000
_cell.angle_alpha   90.00
_cell.angle_beta   90.00
_cell.angle_gamma   90.00
#
_symmetry.space_group_name_H-M   'P 1'
#
loop_
_entity.id
_entity.type
_entity.pdbx_description
1 polymer ?
#
loop_
_entity_poly.entity_id
_entity_poly.type
_entity_poly.pdbx_seq_one_letter_code
_entity_poly.pdbx_strand_id
1 'polypeptide(L)'
;MSTADETLLYLVVDVWHPGCWTLETTEGSDVGLLGHGTTVDESGAVGWYTAYGPTGETVEAFLDRVEDSDRTTQVTRLAAPAADHPGAPGATRDLLIESDPEPTIRPAFAAREFLPYGPTRNEDGRERRSFLTTLDRETVREAPAAG
;
A
#
# COMPACT_ATOMS: atom_id res chain seq x y z
N MET A 1 -20.35 -24.18 10.21
CA MET A 1 -21.73 -23.93 9.86
C MET A 1 -22.20 -22.67 10.56
N SER A 2 -22.53 -21.68 9.81
CA SER A 2 -23.01 -20.43 10.36
C SER A 2 -24.51 -20.53 10.63
N THR A 3 -24.93 -20.16 11.80
CA THR A 3 -26.33 -20.20 12.20
C THR A 3 -26.89 -18.83 12.49
N ALA A 4 -26.08 -17.80 12.40
CA ALA A 4 -26.51 -16.44 12.68
C ALA A 4 -25.88 -15.49 11.70
N ASP A 5 -26.60 -14.43 11.39
CA ASP A 5 -26.09 -13.36 10.59
C ASP A 5 -25.04 -12.58 11.38
N GLU A 6 -23.88 -12.39 10.79
CA GLU A 6 -22.83 -11.60 11.39
C GLU A 6 -22.74 -10.24 10.69
N THR A 7 -22.41 -9.22 11.45
CA THR A 7 -22.18 -7.91 10.89
C THR A 7 -20.77 -7.84 10.32
N LEU A 8 -20.67 -7.44 9.07
CA LEU A 8 -19.38 -7.21 8.42
C LEU A 8 -18.99 -5.75 8.59
N LEU A 9 -17.84 -5.51 9.16
CA LEU A 9 -17.31 -4.17 9.29
C LEU A 9 -16.29 -3.88 8.18
N TYR A 10 -16.39 -2.71 7.62
CA TYR A 10 -15.37 -2.17 6.72
C TYR A 10 -14.46 -1.29 7.55
N LEU A 11 -13.18 -1.62 7.57
CA LEU A 11 -12.19 -0.95 8.40
C LEU A 11 -11.16 -0.26 7.52
N VAL A 12 -10.95 1.03 7.76
CA VAL A 12 -9.90 1.80 7.10
C VAL A 12 -8.90 2.24 8.16
N VAL A 13 -7.63 1.93 7.93
CA VAL A 13 -6.56 2.22 8.88
C VAL A 13 -5.49 3.04 8.20
N ASP A 14 -5.12 4.14 8.83
CA ASP A 14 -3.95 4.92 8.43
C ASP A 14 -2.76 4.42 9.24
N VAL A 15 -1.67 4.10 8.54
CA VAL A 15 -0.49 3.50 9.11
C VAL A 15 0.72 4.36 8.80
N TRP A 16 1.57 4.52 9.78
CA TRP A 16 2.87 5.15 9.61
C TRP A 16 3.92 4.33 10.35
N HIS A 17 5.09 4.15 9.73
CA HIS A 17 6.23 3.55 10.39
C HIS A 17 7.53 4.04 9.73
N PRO A 18 8.63 4.11 10.50
CA PRO A 18 9.91 4.51 9.93
C PRO A 18 10.46 3.42 9.02
N GLY A 19 11.30 3.83 8.08
CA GLY A 19 12.01 2.88 7.25
C GLY A 19 11.22 2.32 6.08
N CYS A 20 10.11 2.94 5.72
CA CYS A 20 9.27 2.50 4.61
C CYS A 20 9.49 3.38 3.40
N TRP A 21 9.92 2.80 2.29
CA TRP A 21 10.22 3.59 1.09
C TRP A 21 8.98 4.28 0.51
N THR A 22 7.80 3.64 0.63
CA THR A 22 6.56 4.25 0.13
C THR A 22 6.19 5.52 0.88
N LEU A 23 6.40 5.53 2.19
CA LEU A 23 6.09 6.69 3.01
C LEU A 23 7.13 7.79 2.83
N GLU A 24 8.39 7.43 2.75
CA GLU A 24 9.47 8.40 2.56
C GLU A 24 9.39 9.10 1.21
N THR A 25 9.08 8.36 0.15
CA THR A 25 9.02 8.94 -1.19
C THR A 25 7.75 9.72 -1.47
N THR A 26 6.64 9.35 -0.85
CA THR A 26 5.38 10.08 -1.07
C THR A 26 5.24 11.31 -0.18
N GLU A 27 6.03 11.41 0.88
CA GLU A 27 5.96 12.58 1.77
C GLU A 27 6.28 13.86 1.01
N GLY A 28 5.38 14.83 1.08
CA GLY A 28 5.52 16.10 0.38
C GLY A 28 5.38 16.02 -1.13
N SER A 29 4.91 14.90 -1.67
CA SER A 29 4.74 14.70 -3.10
C SER A 29 3.27 14.79 -3.50
N ASP A 30 3.03 15.29 -4.73
CA ASP A 30 1.71 15.27 -5.33
C ASP A 30 1.38 13.91 -5.97
N VAL A 31 2.32 12.98 -5.95
CA VAL A 31 2.15 11.65 -6.53
C VAL A 31 1.86 10.65 -5.41
N GLY A 32 0.84 9.82 -5.61
CA GLY A 32 0.51 8.72 -4.73
C GLY A 32 0.82 7.38 -5.36
N LEU A 33 0.80 6.35 -4.54
CA LEU A 33 1.03 4.96 -4.96
C LEU A 33 -0.10 4.08 -4.47
N LEU A 34 -0.69 3.31 -5.40
CA LEU A 34 -1.56 2.21 -5.03
C LEU A 34 -0.71 0.93 -5.00
N GLY A 35 -0.73 0.22 -3.89
CA GLY A 35 -0.06 -1.07 -3.78
C GLY A 35 -1.05 -2.20 -4.00
N HIS A 36 -0.83 -3.01 -5.03
CA HIS A 36 -1.76 -4.08 -5.41
C HIS A 36 -1.42 -5.43 -4.80
N GLY A 37 -0.18 -5.63 -4.45
CA GLY A 37 0.27 -6.87 -3.84
C GLY A 37 1.77 -6.91 -3.78
N THR A 38 2.28 -7.56 -2.74
CA THR A 38 3.71 -7.65 -2.48
C THR A 38 4.04 -9.07 -2.05
N THR A 39 5.11 -9.61 -2.63
CA THR A 39 5.68 -10.88 -2.21
C THR A 39 6.99 -10.60 -1.50
N VAL A 40 7.17 -11.21 -0.34
CA VAL A 40 8.36 -11.01 0.49
C VAL A 40 9.07 -12.34 0.68
N ASP A 41 10.39 -12.34 0.51
CA ASP A 41 11.23 -13.49 0.82
C ASP A 41 12.53 -13.01 1.49
N GLU A 42 13.49 -13.90 1.64
CA GLU A 42 14.76 -13.59 2.31
C GLU A 42 15.57 -12.52 1.58
N SER A 43 15.41 -12.40 0.27
CA SER A 43 16.17 -11.44 -0.53
C SER A 43 15.53 -10.06 -0.57
N GLY A 44 14.30 -9.92 -0.12
CA GLY A 44 13.61 -8.65 -0.10
C GLY A 44 12.14 -8.78 -0.46
N ALA A 45 11.59 -7.69 -0.96
CA ALA A 45 10.19 -7.63 -1.37
C ALA A 45 10.10 -7.21 -2.83
N VAL A 46 9.12 -7.75 -3.55
CA VAL A 46 8.75 -7.25 -4.86
C VAL A 46 7.26 -6.98 -4.86
N GLY A 47 6.86 -5.80 -5.30
CA GLY A 47 5.46 -5.41 -5.32
C GLY A 47 5.04 -4.77 -6.63
N TRP A 48 3.76 -4.88 -6.90
CA TRP A 48 3.11 -4.21 -8.03
C TRP A 48 2.43 -2.95 -7.51
N TYR A 49 2.75 -1.83 -8.14
CA TYR A 49 2.23 -0.52 -7.74
C TYR A 49 1.74 0.26 -8.95
N THR A 50 0.79 1.16 -8.72
CA THR A 50 0.38 2.17 -9.69
C THR A 50 0.68 3.54 -9.10
N ALA A 51 1.59 4.27 -9.72
CA ALA A 51 1.84 5.68 -9.37
C ALA A 51 0.81 6.54 -10.11
N TYR A 52 0.29 7.54 -9.41
CA TYR A 52 -0.69 8.46 -10.00
C TYR A 52 -0.41 9.89 -9.53
N GLY A 53 -0.60 10.83 -10.43
CA GLY A 53 -0.34 12.24 -10.15
C GLY A 53 -0.96 13.17 -11.17
N PRO A 54 -0.77 14.50 -11.00
CA PRO A 54 -1.41 15.49 -11.86
C PRO A 54 -1.03 15.37 -13.33
N THR A 55 0.23 15.05 -13.62
CA THR A 55 0.74 14.94 -15.00
C THR A 55 1.69 13.78 -15.11
N GLY A 56 1.88 13.28 -16.34
CA GLY A 56 2.88 12.24 -16.60
C GLY A 56 4.29 12.67 -16.22
N GLU A 57 4.61 13.93 -16.44
CA GLU A 57 5.91 14.48 -16.08
C GLU A 57 6.15 14.43 -14.57
N THR A 58 5.14 14.81 -13.77
CA THR A 58 5.21 14.73 -12.32
C THR A 58 5.39 13.31 -11.85
N VAL A 59 4.67 12.36 -12.46
CA VAL A 59 4.78 10.94 -12.13
C VAL A 59 6.20 10.44 -12.44
N GLU A 60 6.74 10.76 -13.61
CA GLU A 60 8.08 10.29 -13.96
C GLU A 60 9.16 10.89 -13.05
N ALA A 61 9.02 12.15 -12.65
CA ALA A 61 9.93 12.76 -11.69
C ALA A 61 9.89 12.07 -10.33
N PHE A 62 8.69 11.67 -9.91
CA PHE A 62 8.53 10.89 -8.68
C PHE A 62 9.22 9.53 -8.79
N LEU A 63 9.12 8.86 -9.95
CA LEU A 63 9.76 7.56 -10.14
C LEU A 63 11.28 7.65 -10.08
N ASP A 64 11.85 8.74 -10.60
CA ASP A 64 13.27 8.99 -10.44
C ASP A 64 13.66 9.08 -8.97
N ARG A 65 12.82 9.72 -8.17
CA ARG A 65 13.03 9.80 -6.72
C ARG A 65 12.96 8.44 -6.04
N VAL A 66 12.04 7.58 -6.50
CA VAL A 66 11.95 6.19 -5.98
C VAL A 66 13.23 5.42 -6.34
N GLU A 67 13.72 5.56 -7.56
CA GLU A 67 14.97 4.91 -7.98
C GLU A 67 16.16 5.36 -7.15
N ASP A 68 16.17 6.61 -6.70
CA ASP A 68 17.25 7.15 -5.88
C ASP A 68 17.16 6.76 -4.40
N SER A 69 16.09 6.10 -4.00
CA SER A 69 15.93 5.68 -2.61
C SER A 69 16.91 4.57 -2.26
N ASP A 70 17.54 4.68 -1.11
CA ASP A 70 18.45 3.64 -0.61
C ASP A 70 17.71 2.35 -0.25
N ARG A 71 16.40 2.39 -0.15
CA ARG A 71 15.58 1.25 0.25
C ARG A 71 15.05 0.43 -0.92
N THR A 72 15.07 0.99 -2.13
CA THR A 72 14.65 0.27 -3.32
C THR A 72 15.87 -0.24 -4.07
N THR A 73 15.75 -1.46 -4.60
CA THR A 73 16.86 -2.09 -5.32
C THR A 73 16.64 -2.09 -6.82
N GLN A 74 15.39 -2.11 -7.26
CA GLN A 74 15.08 -2.05 -8.68
C GLN A 74 13.67 -1.52 -8.91
N VAL A 75 13.55 -0.63 -9.90
CA VAL A 75 12.26 -0.11 -10.36
C VAL A 75 12.09 -0.50 -11.81
N THR A 76 11.02 -1.23 -12.12
CA THR A 76 10.69 -1.62 -13.48
C THR A 76 9.39 -0.94 -13.89
N ARG A 77 9.48 -0.05 -14.86
CA ARG A 77 8.30 0.62 -15.41
C ARG A 77 7.59 -0.33 -16.38
N LEU A 78 6.32 -0.55 -16.17
CA LEU A 78 5.53 -1.44 -16.99
C LEU A 78 4.83 -0.64 -18.11
N ALA A 79 4.49 -1.32 -19.19
CA ALA A 79 3.66 -0.73 -20.23
C ALA A 79 2.30 -0.38 -19.62
N ALA A 80 1.64 0.61 -20.19
CA ALA A 80 0.33 1.02 -19.72
C ALA A 80 -0.62 -0.17 -19.70
N PRO A 81 -1.38 -0.35 -18.62
CA PRO A 81 -2.34 -1.45 -18.55
C PRO A 81 -3.47 -1.22 -19.54
N ALA A 82 -4.14 -2.31 -19.91
CA ALA A 82 -5.27 -2.24 -20.82
C ALA A 82 -6.50 -1.56 -20.21
N ALA A 83 -6.54 -1.42 -18.90
CA ALA A 83 -7.66 -0.81 -18.18
C ALA A 83 -7.17 0.20 -17.15
N ASP A 84 -7.96 1.23 -16.94
CA ASP A 84 -7.70 2.23 -15.91
C ASP A 84 -7.87 1.62 -14.53
N HIS A 85 -7.08 2.11 -13.57
CA HIS A 85 -7.24 1.72 -12.18
C HIS A 85 -8.23 2.65 -11.49
N PRO A 86 -9.35 2.13 -10.97
CA PRO A 86 -10.26 2.94 -10.17
C PRO A 86 -9.53 3.51 -8.96
N GLY A 87 -9.73 4.77 -8.65
CA GLY A 87 -9.10 5.42 -7.51
C GLY A 87 -7.70 5.94 -7.77
N ALA A 88 -7.19 5.84 -8.99
CA ALA A 88 -5.92 6.45 -9.38
C ALA A 88 -6.19 7.61 -10.35
N PRO A 89 -6.47 8.81 -9.82
CA PRO A 89 -6.81 9.95 -10.67
C PRO A 89 -5.59 10.53 -11.37
N GLY A 90 -5.82 11.12 -12.54
CA GLY A 90 -4.76 11.80 -13.29
C GLY A 90 -3.93 10.86 -14.13
N ALA A 91 -2.66 11.21 -14.30
CA ALA A 91 -1.71 10.39 -15.03
C ALA A 91 -1.28 9.19 -14.18
N THR A 92 -1.14 8.03 -14.79
CA THR A 92 -0.78 6.79 -14.08
C THR A 92 0.39 6.08 -14.74
N ARG A 93 1.13 5.31 -13.93
CA ARG A 93 2.18 4.44 -14.41
C ARG A 93 2.25 3.21 -13.51
N ASP A 94 2.20 2.04 -14.12
CA ASP A 94 2.35 0.79 -13.38
C ASP A 94 3.82 0.41 -13.25
N LEU A 95 4.16 -0.20 -12.13
CA LEU A 95 5.54 -0.49 -11.75
C LEU A 95 5.64 -1.82 -11.02
N LEU A 96 6.79 -2.48 -11.21
CA LEU A 96 7.26 -3.47 -10.26
C LEU A 96 8.42 -2.83 -9.49
N ILE A 97 8.37 -2.91 -8.19
CA ILE A 97 9.42 -2.34 -7.34
C ILE A 97 9.97 -3.40 -6.42
N GLU A 98 11.28 -3.59 -6.50
CA GLU A 98 11.99 -4.46 -5.59
C GLU A 98 12.63 -3.61 -4.51
N SER A 99 12.53 -4.05 -3.28
CA SER A 99 13.04 -3.32 -2.13
C SER A 99 13.68 -4.26 -1.13
N ASP A 100 14.49 -3.68 -0.25
CA ASP A 100 15.07 -4.43 0.86
C ASP A 100 13.96 -4.89 1.82
N PRO A 101 14.20 -5.98 2.56
CA PRO A 101 13.24 -6.41 3.57
C PRO A 101 12.99 -5.29 4.56
N GLU A 102 11.71 -4.94 4.74
CA GLU A 102 11.32 -3.90 5.68
C GLU A 102 10.89 -4.50 7.01
N PRO A 103 11.11 -3.76 8.12
CA PRO A 103 10.44 -4.10 9.35
C PRO A 103 8.93 -4.00 9.08
N THR A 104 8.24 -5.10 9.16
CA THR A 104 6.84 -5.12 8.79
C THR A 104 5.96 -4.77 9.98
N ILE A 105 4.92 -4.01 9.69
CA ILE A 105 3.84 -3.79 10.64
C ILE A 105 2.94 -5.00 10.63
N ARG A 106 3.50 -6.14 11.01
CA ARG A 106 2.81 -7.30 10.77
C ARG A 106 1.66 -7.59 11.58
N PRO A 107 1.71 -7.37 12.79
CA PRO A 107 0.97 -8.28 13.62
C PRO A 107 -0.48 -7.95 13.78
N ALA A 108 -0.83 -6.68 13.85
CA ALA A 108 -2.21 -6.33 14.19
C ALA A 108 -3.21 -6.75 13.11
N PHE A 109 -2.80 -6.68 11.85
CA PHE A 109 -3.70 -6.89 10.72
C PHE A 109 -3.31 -8.09 9.85
N ALA A 110 -2.36 -8.89 10.31
CA ALA A 110 -1.98 -10.12 9.62
C ALA A 110 -2.85 -11.30 10.03
N ALA A 111 -3.72 -11.12 11.01
CA ALA A 111 -4.58 -12.18 11.49
C ALA A 111 -5.70 -12.47 10.50
N ARG A 112 -6.16 -13.69 10.49
CA ARG A 112 -7.19 -14.14 9.56
C ARG A 112 -8.54 -13.44 9.74
N GLU A 113 -8.73 -12.73 10.85
CA GLU A 113 -9.93 -11.95 11.11
C GLU A 113 -10.00 -10.68 10.29
N PHE A 114 -8.88 -10.24 9.71
CA PHE A 114 -8.81 -9.02 8.92
C PHE A 114 -8.48 -9.37 7.48
N LEU A 115 -9.48 -9.29 6.61
CA LEU A 115 -9.28 -9.59 5.19
C LEU A 115 -8.97 -8.32 4.42
N PRO A 116 -7.84 -8.27 3.71
CA PRO A 116 -7.53 -7.09 2.89
C PRO A 116 -8.63 -6.81 1.87
N TYR A 117 -8.97 -5.55 1.70
CA TYR A 117 -9.99 -5.11 0.76
C TYR A 117 -9.45 -3.97 -0.09
N GLY A 118 -9.19 -4.27 -1.34
CA GLY A 118 -8.66 -3.30 -2.28
C GLY A 118 -7.17 -3.02 -2.11
N PRO A 119 -6.63 -2.14 -2.94
CA PRO A 119 -5.23 -1.78 -2.87
C PRO A 119 -4.91 -0.92 -1.66
N THR A 120 -3.64 -0.95 -1.26
CA THR A 120 -3.11 -0.04 -0.26
C THR A 120 -2.83 1.30 -0.91
N ARG A 121 -3.24 2.40 -0.26
CA ARG A 121 -3.03 3.75 -0.78
C ARG A 121 -1.95 4.45 0.02
N ASN A 122 -0.90 4.88 -0.67
CA ASN A 122 0.22 5.61 -0.06
C ASN A 122 0.21 7.02 -0.61
N GLU A 123 -0.06 8.00 0.25
CA GLU A 123 -0.11 9.41 -0.11
C GLU A 123 0.50 10.25 0.99
N ASP A 124 1.36 11.19 0.62
CA ASP A 124 1.93 12.18 1.53
C ASP A 124 2.46 11.58 2.85
N GLY A 125 3.22 10.50 2.74
CA GLY A 125 3.86 9.88 3.89
C GLY A 125 2.95 9.03 4.76
N ARG A 126 1.74 8.71 4.28
CA ARG A 126 0.79 7.88 5.00
C ARG A 126 0.34 6.70 4.16
N GLU A 127 0.14 5.57 4.82
CA GLU A 127 -0.35 4.36 4.18
C GLU A 127 -1.76 4.09 4.68
N ARG A 128 -2.71 3.99 3.76
CA ARG A 128 -4.10 3.66 4.09
C ARG A 128 -4.40 2.26 3.64
N ARG A 129 -4.80 1.42 4.58
CA ARG A 129 -5.18 0.03 4.33
C ARG A 129 -6.64 -0.16 4.66
N SER A 130 -7.30 -0.97 3.84
CA SER A 130 -8.71 -1.30 4.04
C SER A 130 -8.87 -2.78 4.30
N PHE A 131 -9.75 -3.11 5.22
CA PHE A 131 -10.01 -4.50 5.62
C PHE A 131 -11.50 -4.72 5.82
N LEU A 132 -11.89 -5.98 5.67
CA LEU A 132 -13.19 -6.47 6.11
C LEU A 132 -12.97 -7.35 7.32
N THR A 133 -13.83 -7.21 8.32
CA THR A 133 -13.78 -8.05 9.51
C THR A 133 -15.17 -8.31 10.06
N THR A 134 -15.34 -9.47 10.69
CA THR A 134 -16.55 -9.81 11.43
C THR A 134 -16.42 -9.54 12.93
N LEU A 135 -15.26 -9.09 13.38
CA LEU A 135 -15.08 -8.67 14.76
C LEU A 135 -15.95 -7.45 15.05
N ASP A 136 -16.40 -7.33 16.29
CA ASP A 136 -17.18 -6.15 16.67
C ASP A 136 -16.31 -4.92 16.83
N ARG A 137 -16.95 -3.75 16.90
CA ARG A 137 -16.24 -2.48 16.97
C ARG A 137 -15.34 -2.35 18.20
N GLU A 138 -15.81 -2.87 19.31
CA GLU A 138 -15.06 -2.81 20.57
C GLU A 138 -13.79 -3.64 20.47
N THR A 139 -13.90 -4.86 19.95
CA THR A 139 -12.74 -5.73 19.75
C THR A 139 -11.73 -5.10 18.79
N VAL A 140 -12.21 -4.47 17.72
CA VAL A 140 -11.32 -3.79 16.77
C VAL A 140 -10.59 -2.63 17.42
N ARG A 141 -11.27 -1.85 18.27
CA ARG A 141 -10.65 -0.72 18.97
C ARG A 141 -9.60 -1.17 19.97
N GLU A 142 -9.72 -2.35 20.53
CA GLU A 142 -8.77 -2.92 21.48
C GLU A 142 -7.57 -3.57 20.81
N ALA A 143 -7.61 -3.74 19.48
CA ALA A 143 -6.48 -4.29 18.75
C ALA A 143 -5.25 -3.41 18.95
N PRO A 144 -4.03 -3.99 19.05
CA PRO A 144 -2.84 -3.20 19.22
C PRO A 144 -2.68 -2.22 18.05
N ALA A 145 -2.21 -1.02 18.36
CA ALA A 145 -1.91 -0.06 17.32
C ALA A 145 -0.83 -0.63 16.41
N ALA A 146 -1.00 -0.47 15.09
CA ALA A 146 -0.02 -0.89 14.12
C ALA A 146 1.21 0.02 14.20
N GLY A 147 2.35 -0.55 14.27
CA GLY A 147 3.61 0.21 14.28
C GLY A 147 4.38 0.19 15.54
#